data_78afd4598ecb6f68782171c44c463b15
#
_entry.id   78afd4598ecb6f68782171c44c463b15
#
_cell.length_a   1.000
_cell.length_b   1.000
_cell.length_c   1.000
_cell.angle_alpha   90.00
_cell.angle_beta   90.00
_cell.angle_gamma   90.00
#
_symmetry.space_group_name_H-M   'P 1'
#
loop_
_entity.id
_entity.type
_entity.pdbx_description
1 polymer ?
#
loop_
_entity_poly.entity_id
_entity_poly.type
_entity_poly.pdbx_seq_one_letter_code
_entity_poly.pdbx_strand_id
1 'polypeptide(L)'
;MPHAIPEPIAAETAKKIVGILPNPANALTQFVTPISQSIAQALGVSPDLVQPLLLLVAKILLALLLLVATWIVASWVKRTLERIFERTEIDETLEHFCANAARWVTLVIGIIICLEAFGFSATGLVVLLSTAGIAIGLALQGSLSHFASGIMLLIFRPFKIADFVTAAGREGTVADIDIFTTTIDTTDNRRIIIPNGQIFGTVIENHSFHNRRLATIRLTLAASADPDAIRADLLAAAYSAIAASPAAIKDPPPTANLVDLPGNQVWALSAWCRRGQVETMKEALWLAARDALSKTDHAVQPQVQLIKQVT
;
A
#
# COMPACT_ATOMS: atom_id res chain seq x y z
N MET A 1 -36.48 -17.72 -10.83
CA MET A 1 -36.31 -17.78 -9.37
C MET A 1 -35.24 -16.78 -9.00
N PRO A 2 -35.53 -15.69 -8.30
CA PRO A 2 -34.51 -14.71 -7.89
C PRO A 2 -33.72 -15.30 -6.72
N HIS A 3 -32.41 -15.43 -6.87
CA HIS A 3 -31.49 -15.76 -5.79
C HIS A 3 -31.57 -14.66 -4.72
N ALA A 4 -32.02 -15.03 -3.53
CA ALA A 4 -31.98 -14.19 -2.33
C ALA A 4 -30.48 -13.88 -2.06
N ILE A 5 -30.13 -12.60 -2.02
CA ILE A 5 -28.82 -12.11 -1.60
C ILE A 5 -28.68 -12.50 -0.11
N PRO A 6 -27.64 -13.27 0.29
CA PRO A 6 -27.44 -13.59 1.69
C PRO A 6 -27.24 -12.32 2.51
N GLU A 7 -27.97 -12.19 3.62
CA GLU A 7 -27.75 -11.09 4.58
C GLU A 7 -26.27 -11.03 4.97
N PRO A 8 -25.67 -9.85 5.03
CA PRO A 8 -24.26 -9.71 5.33
C PRO A 8 -23.97 -10.28 6.73
N ILE A 9 -22.97 -11.14 6.81
CA ILE A 9 -22.49 -11.83 8.03
C ILE A 9 -22.32 -10.87 9.22
N ALA A 10 -22.05 -9.59 8.95
CA ALA A 10 -21.98 -8.53 9.95
C ALA A 10 -23.32 -8.26 10.67
N ALA A 11 -24.46 -8.37 9.99
CA ALA A 11 -25.77 -8.14 10.60
C ALA A 11 -26.17 -9.30 11.51
N GLU A 12 -25.83 -10.54 11.16
CA GLU A 12 -26.08 -11.73 11.97
C GLU A 12 -25.16 -11.74 13.21
N THR A 13 -23.90 -11.34 13.05
CA THR A 13 -22.94 -11.24 14.16
C THR A 13 -23.34 -10.13 15.13
N ALA A 14 -23.81 -8.99 14.65
CA ALA A 14 -24.32 -7.90 15.49
C ALA A 14 -25.57 -8.33 16.25
N LYS A 15 -26.52 -9.02 15.61
CA LYS A 15 -27.71 -9.63 16.30
C LYS A 15 -27.33 -10.64 17.37
N LYS A 16 -26.28 -11.42 17.11
CA LYS A 16 -25.80 -12.44 18.06
C LYS A 16 -25.12 -11.82 19.27
N ILE A 17 -24.37 -10.75 19.08
CA ILE A 17 -23.70 -10.00 20.16
C ILE A 17 -24.75 -9.25 21.01
N VAL A 18 -25.74 -8.63 20.41
CA VAL A 18 -26.83 -7.93 21.10
C VAL A 18 -27.73 -8.93 21.85
N GLY A 19 -27.90 -10.15 21.33
CA GLY A 19 -28.69 -11.21 21.99
C GLY A 19 -27.98 -11.87 23.18
N ILE A 20 -26.67 -11.70 23.36
CA ILE A 20 -25.94 -12.27 24.51
C ILE A 20 -26.00 -11.35 25.74
N LEU A 21 -26.22 -10.06 25.56
CA LEU A 21 -26.41 -9.13 26.68
C LEU A 21 -27.88 -9.21 27.15
N PRO A 22 -28.15 -9.57 28.41
CA PRO A 22 -29.48 -9.51 28.93
C PRO A 22 -30.03 -8.10 28.76
N ASN A 23 -31.21 -7.98 28.17
CA ASN A 23 -31.83 -6.67 27.97
C ASN A 23 -31.85 -5.93 29.32
N PRO A 24 -31.13 -4.83 29.49
CA PRO A 24 -30.97 -4.16 30.79
C PRO A 24 -32.33 -3.72 31.37
N ALA A 25 -33.34 -3.49 30.51
CA ALA A 25 -34.70 -3.19 30.94
C ALA A 25 -35.37 -4.36 31.65
N ASN A 26 -35.13 -5.62 31.22
CA ASN A 26 -35.68 -6.81 31.85
C ASN A 26 -34.93 -7.12 33.17
N ALA A 27 -33.63 -6.89 33.22
CA ALA A 27 -32.86 -7.04 34.46
C ALA A 27 -33.34 -6.05 35.54
N LEU A 28 -33.55 -4.78 35.17
CA LEU A 28 -34.06 -3.76 36.09
C LEU A 28 -35.46 -4.13 36.64
N THR A 29 -36.36 -4.63 35.80
CA THR A 29 -37.69 -5.06 36.26
C THR A 29 -37.62 -6.17 37.28
N GLN A 30 -36.74 -7.16 37.09
CA GLN A 30 -36.53 -8.23 38.06
C GLN A 30 -36.04 -7.75 39.42
N PHE A 31 -35.14 -6.74 39.46
CA PHE A 31 -34.65 -6.18 40.70
C PHE A 31 -35.63 -5.22 41.36
N VAL A 32 -36.40 -4.45 40.60
CA VAL A 32 -37.30 -3.41 41.12
C VAL A 32 -38.62 -4.02 41.63
N THR A 33 -39.11 -5.12 41.04
CA THR A 33 -40.39 -5.74 41.44
C THR A 33 -40.46 -6.13 42.92
N PRO A 34 -39.49 -6.84 43.53
CA PRO A 34 -39.60 -7.23 44.95
C PRO A 34 -39.48 -5.98 45.88
N ILE A 35 -38.67 -5.00 45.47
CA ILE A 35 -38.48 -3.73 46.22
C ILE A 35 -39.77 -2.92 46.19
N SER A 36 -40.43 -2.82 45.04
CA SER A 36 -41.69 -2.08 44.88
C SER A 36 -42.84 -2.68 45.74
N GLN A 37 -42.89 -4.00 45.82
CA GLN A 37 -43.88 -4.70 46.66
C GLN A 37 -43.65 -4.43 48.14
N SER A 38 -42.39 -4.47 48.60
CA SER A 38 -42.04 -4.20 49.98
C SER A 38 -42.34 -2.73 50.39
N ILE A 39 -42.05 -1.78 49.51
CA ILE A 39 -42.36 -0.37 49.77
C ILE A 39 -43.86 -0.10 49.71
N ALA A 40 -44.60 -0.69 48.80
CA ALA A 40 -46.06 -0.57 48.68
C ALA A 40 -46.75 -1.10 49.92
N GLN A 41 -46.31 -2.22 50.48
CA GLN A 41 -46.83 -2.78 51.73
C GLN A 41 -46.52 -1.85 52.92
N ALA A 42 -45.31 -1.29 53.00
CA ALA A 42 -44.91 -0.40 54.09
C ALA A 42 -45.66 0.95 54.08
N LEU A 43 -46.02 1.44 52.91
CA LEU A 43 -46.70 2.74 52.72
C LEU A 43 -48.24 2.59 52.67
N GLY A 44 -48.80 1.38 52.60
CA GLY A 44 -50.23 1.14 52.45
C GLY A 44 -50.81 1.63 51.11
N VAL A 45 -49.97 1.70 50.05
CA VAL A 45 -50.32 2.17 48.71
C VAL A 45 -50.34 1.00 47.73
N SER A 46 -51.16 1.10 46.66
CA SER A 46 -51.22 0.04 45.66
C SER A 46 -49.88 -0.13 44.95
N PRO A 47 -49.39 -1.37 44.72
CA PRO A 47 -48.13 -1.64 44.00
C PRO A 47 -48.09 -1.05 42.59
N ASP A 48 -49.25 -0.93 41.96
CA ASP A 48 -49.40 -0.40 40.59
C ASP A 48 -48.98 1.05 40.45
N LEU A 49 -49.00 1.85 41.54
CA LEU A 49 -48.49 3.25 41.53
C LEU A 49 -47.01 3.33 41.87
N VAL A 50 -46.50 2.46 42.74
CA VAL A 50 -45.14 2.49 43.24
C VAL A 50 -44.16 1.90 42.20
N GLN A 51 -44.55 0.81 41.53
CA GLN A 51 -43.69 0.10 40.58
C GLN A 51 -43.23 0.94 39.38
N PRO A 52 -44.12 1.68 38.63
CA PRO A 52 -43.69 2.46 37.48
C PRO A 52 -42.78 3.64 37.89
N LEU A 53 -43.03 4.23 39.06
CA LEU A 53 -42.19 5.34 39.56
C LEU A 53 -40.79 4.84 39.93
N LEU A 54 -40.66 3.72 40.61
CA LEU A 54 -39.38 3.11 40.95
C LEU A 54 -38.60 2.67 39.68
N LEU A 55 -39.30 2.10 38.70
CA LEU A 55 -38.71 1.76 37.41
C LEU A 55 -38.17 3.00 36.65
N LEU A 56 -38.95 4.10 36.69
CA LEU A 56 -38.50 5.34 36.08
C LEU A 56 -37.23 5.88 36.75
N VAL A 57 -37.21 5.93 38.09
CA VAL A 57 -36.06 6.36 38.88
C VAL A 57 -34.86 5.43 38.61
N ALA A 58 -35.03 4.12 38.60
CA ALA A 58 -33.98 3.16 38.31
C ALA A 58 -33.41 3.33 36.88
N LYS A 59 -34.26 3.55 35.90
CA LYS A 59 -33.82 3.84 34.51
C LYS A 59 -33.02 5.14 34.44
N ILE A 60 -33.48 6.19 35.09
CA ILE A 60 -32.73 7.48 35.12
C ILE A 60 -31.38 7.31 35.77
N LEU A 61 -31.29 6.60 36.90
CA LEU A 61 -30.02 6.32 37.58
C LEU A 61 -29.07 5.50 36.70
N LEU A 62 -29.60 4.46 36.05
CA LEU A 62 -28.81 3.63 35.12
C LEU A 62 -28.26 4.46 33.94
N ALA A 63 -29.10 5.33 33.37
CA ALA A 63 -28.67 6.17 32.28
C ALA A 63 -27.59 7.19 32.69
N LEU A 64 -27.77 7.80 33.87
CA LEU A 64 -26.76 8.70 34.41
C LEU A 64 -25.46 7.97 34.64
N LEU A 65 -25.50 6.75 35.17
CA LEU A 65 -24.31 5.91 35.36
C LEU A 65 -23.68 5.54 34.04
N LEU A 66 -24.44 5.16 33.01
CA LEU A 66 -23.93 4.84 31.67
C LEU A 66 -23.31 6.10 31.00
N LEU A 67 -23.93 7.26 31.12
CA LEU A 67 -23.38 8.50 30.58
C LEU A 67 -22.07 8.88 31.26
N VAL A 68 -22.00 8.78 32.60
CA VAL A 68 -20.77 9.03 33.35
C VAL A 68 -19.68 8.02 32.97
N ALA A 69 -20.02 6.72 32.88
CA ALA A 69 -19.10 5.69 32.45
C ALA A 69 -18.58 5.95 31.04
N THR A 70 -19.48 6.29 30.11
CA THR A 70 -19.11 6.65 28.73
C THR A 70 -18.16 7.84 28.70
N TRP A 71 -18.46 8.91 29.48
CA TRP A 71 -17.59 10.08 29.55
C TRP A 71 -16.21 9.77 30.11
N ILE A 72 -16.13 8.90 31.13
CA ILE A 72 -14.88 8.42 31.70
C ILE A 72 -14.08 7.63 30.65
N VAL A 73 -14.74 6.67 29.98
CA VAL A 73 -14.11 5.84 28.94
C VAL A 73 -13.63 6.70 27.78
N ALA A 74 -14.45 7.63 27.29
CA ALA A 74 -14.10 8.54 26.21
C ALA A 74 -12.91 9.44 26.58
N SER A 75 -12.86 9.90 27.82
CA SER A 75 -11.75 10.70 28.34
C SER A 75 -10.48 9.87 28.52
N TRP A 76 -10.63 8.60 28.92
CA TRP A 76 -9.50 7.67 29.05
C TRP A 76 -8.92 7.29 27.68
N VAL A 77 -9.77 7.00 26.69
CA VAL A 77 -9.36 6.75 25.30
C VAL A 77 -8.58 7.95 24.75
N LYS A 78 -9.12 9.17 24.89
CA LYS A 78 -8.43 10.39 24.47
C LYS A 78 -7.03 10.51 25.08
N ARG A 79 -6.93 10.42 26.42
CA ARG A 79 -5.65 10.55 27.14
C ARG A 79 -4.66 9.43 26.78
N THR A 80 -5.17 8.23 26.49
CA THR A 80 -4.32 7.11 26.10
C THR A 80 -3.71 7.35 24.73
N LEU A 81 -4.49 7.85 23.77
CA LEU A 81 -4.00 8.21 22.44
C LEU A 81 -3.00 9.35 22.50
N GLU A 82 -3.28 10.42 23.23
CA GLU A 82 -2.35 11.52 23.46
C GLU A 82 -1.00 11.02 24.00
N ARG A 83 -0.99 10.16 25.00
CA ARG A 83 0.25 9.56 25.55
C ARG A 83 1.02 8.69 24.56
N ILE A 84 0.31 8.01 23.65
CA ILE A 84 0.96 7.19 22.62
C ILE A 84 1.62 8.10 21.59
N PHE A 85 0.93 9.17 21.18
CA PHE A 85 1.43 10.11 20.20
C PHE A 85 2.56 11.01 20.74
N GLU A 86 2.51 11.44 22.01
CA GLU A 86 3.60 12.17 22.67
C GLU A 86 4.97 11.45 22.61
N ARG A 87 4.95 10.12 22.46
CA ARG A 87 6.17 9.31 22.33
C ARG A 87 6.67 9.17 20.89
N THR A 88 5.91 9.66 19.94
CA THR A 88 6.18 9.54 18.52
C THR A 88 6.33 10.98 17.99
N GLU A 89 7.28 11.23 17.09
CA GLU A 89 7.49 12.56 16.49
C GLU A 89 6.37 12.92 15.49
N ILE A 90 5.11 12.88 15.95
CA ILE A 90 3.92 13.20 15.16
C ILE A 90 3.56 14.67 15.44
N ASP A 91 3.09 15.34 14.38
CA ASP A 91 2.61 16.72 14.48
C ASP A 91 1.47 16.85 15.52
N GLU A 92 1.59 17.84 16.40
CA GLU A 92 0.63 18.11 17.50
C GLU A 92 -0.80 18.29 17.00
N THR A 93 -0.97 18.84 15.79
CA THR A 93 -2.30 19.04 15.17
C THR A 93 -2.95 17.69 14.85
N LEU A 94 -2.17 16.74 14.31
CA LEU A 94 -2.66 15.40 13.97
C LEU A 94 -2.97 14.58 15.24
N GLU A 95 -2.15 14.70 16.27
CA GLU A 95 -2.38 14.09 17.59
C GLU A 95 -3.73 14.52 18.15
N HIS A 96 -3.95 15.83 18.26
CA HIS A 96 -5.21 16.38 18.79
C HIS A 96 -6.42 16.01 17.94
N PHE A 97 -6.27 15.98 16.62
CA PHE A 97 -7.36 15.57 15.73
C PHE A 97 -7.76 14.11 15.98
N CYS A 98 -6.78 13.18 15.98
CA CYS A 98 -7.04 11.75 16.19
C CYS A 98 -7.61 11.46 17.59
N ALA A 99 -7.06 12.08 18.63
CA ALA A 99 -7.53 11.90 20.00
C ALA A 99 -8.96 12.42 20.20
N ASN A 100 -9.29 13.60 19.62
CA ASN A 100 -10.64 14.13 19.66
C ASN A 100 -11.62 13.31 18.82
N ALA A 101 -11.24 12.87 17.62
CA ALA A 101 -12.08 12.01 16.79
C ALA A 101 -12.45 10.70 17.52
N ALA A 102 -11.47 10.01 18.13
CA ALA A 102 -11.71 8.82 18.92
C ALA A 102 -12.63 9.06 20.12
N ARG A 103 -12.47 10.21 20.80
CA ARG A 103 -13.37 10.62 21.89
C ARG A 103 -14.81 10.78 21.39
N TRP A 104 -15.01 11.49 20.27
CA TRP A 104 -16.36 11.68 19.73
C TRP A 104 -17.01 10.39 19.30
N VAL A 105 -16.27 9.50 18.63
CA VAL A 105 -16.77 8.15 18.27
C VAL A 105 -17.21 7.38 19.52
N THR A 106 -16.39 7.38 20.57
CA THR A 106 -16.71 6.73 21.85
C THR A 106 -17.96 7.30 22.50
N LEU A 107 -18.13 8.63 22.51
CA LEU A 107 -19.31 9.29 23.04
C LEU A 107 -20.57 8.93 22.25
N VAL A 108 -20.51 8.90 20.93
CA VAL A 108 -21.65 8.54 20.08
C VAL A 108 -22.08 7.09 20.34
N ILE A 109 -21.13 6.16 20.43
CA ILE A 109 -21.43 4.75 20.77
C ILE A 109 -22.09 4.65 22.15
N GLY A 110 -21.58 5.38 23.15
CA GLY A 110 -22.13 5.37 24.49
C GLY A 110 -23.53 5.97 24.57
N ILE A 111 -23.82 7.00 23.79
CA ILE A 111 -25.17 7.59 23.68
C ILE A 111 -26.16 6.56 23.09
N ILE A 112 -25.74 5.81 22.05
CA ILE A 112 -26.57 4.75 21.46
C ILE A 112 -26.91 3.68 22.49
N ILE A 113 -25.90 3.20 23.24
CA ILE A 113 -26.10 2.22 24.31
C ILE A 113 -27.07 2.75 25.39
N CYS A 114 -26.90 4.02 25.73
CA CYS A 114 -27.79 4.67 26.71
C CYS A 114 -29.24 4.74 26.22
N LEU A 115 -29.49 5.12 24.96
CA LEU A 115 -30.82 5.17 24.37
C LEU A 115 -31.50 3.80 24.37
N GLU A 116 -30.77 2.75 24.02
CA GLU A 116 -31.28 1.37 24.07
C GLU A 116 -31.64 0.91 25.49
N ALA A 117 -30.83 1.31 26.48
CA ALA A 117 -31.11 1.02 27.88
C ALA A 117 -32.43 1.67 28.38
N PHE A 118 -32.82 2.81 27.81
CA PHE A 118 -34.13 3.43 28.06
C PHE A 118 -35.29 2.75 27.33
N GLY A 119 -34.99 1.87 26.37
CA GLY A 119 -36.01 1.21 25.54
C GLY A 119 -36.34 2.00 24.27
N PHE A 120 -35.56 3.03 23.93
CA PHE A 120 -35.66 3.67 22.63
C PHE A 120 -34.94 2.83 21.58
N SER A 121 -35.56 2.60 20.43
CA SER A 121 -34.94 1.89 19.34
C SER A 121 -33.84 2.78 18.72
N ALA A 122 -32.60 2.41 18.92
CA ALA A 122 -31.45 3.09 18.30
C ALA A 122 -31.19 2.65 16.86
N THR A 123 -32.00 1.77 16.28
CA THR A 123 -31.82 1.19 14.95
C THR A 123 -31.62 2.26 13.87
N GLY A 124 -32.41 3.34 13.89
CA GLY A 124 -32.25 4.43 12.93
C GLY A 124 -30.90 5.15 13.02
N LEU A 125 -30.38 5.34 14.24
CA LEU A 125 -29.06 5.93 14.48
C LEU A 125 -27.93 5.00 14.02
N VAL A 126 -28.07 3.69 14.29
CA VAL A 126 -27.11 2.68 13.83
C VAL A 126 -27.04 2.64 12.31
N VAL A 127 -28.19 2.68 11.61
CA VAL A 127 -28.23 2.75 10.15
C VAL A 127 -27.56 4.01 9.62
N LEU A 128 -27.85 5.18 10.21
CA LEU A 128 -27.20 6.45 9.87
C LEU A 128 -25.67 6.39 10.02
N LEU A 129 -25.20 5.88 11.16
CA LEU A 129 -23.76 5.73 11.42
C LEU A 129 -23.11 4.73 10.49
N SER A 130 -23.78 3.63 10.17
CA SER A 130 -23.30 2.62 9.22
C SER A 130 -23.13 3.24 7.83
N THR A 131 -24.12 4.01 7.36
CA THR A 131 -24.04 4.71 6.07
C THR A 131 -22.93 5.75 6.05
N ALA A 132 -22.78 6.52 7.13
CA ALA A 132 -21.68 7.47 7.28
C ALA A 132 -20.31 6.75 7.29
N GLY A 133 -20.22 5.61 7.99
CA GLY A 133 -19.02 4.77 8.02
C GLY A 133 -18.63 4.24 6.64
N ILE A 134 -19.60 3.78 5.85
CA ILE A 134 -19.37 3.38 4.46
C ILE A 134 -18.86 4.54 3.61
N ALA A 135 -19.46 5.72 3.73
CA ALA A 135 -19.05 6.91 3.00
C ALA A 135 -17.60 7.32 3.34
N ILE A 136 -17.24 7.30 4.63
CA ILE A 136 -15.87 7.55 5.09
C ILE A 136 -14.91 6.47 4.58
N GLY A 137 -15.31 5.19 4.63
CA GLY A 137 -14.50 4.08 4.12
C GLY A 137 -14.19 4.22 2.63
N LEU A 138 -15.19 4.59 1.82
CA LEU A 138 -15.01 4.86 0.40
C LEU A 138 -14.09 6.07 0.16
N ALA A 139 -14.22 7.13 0.95
CA ALA A 139 -13.35 8.30 0.86
C ALA A 139 -11.87 7.96 1.19
N LEU A 140 -11.64 7.03 2.11
CA LEU A 140 -10.30 6.59 2.54
C LEU A 140 -9.76 5.39 1.75
N GLN A 141 -10.53 4.83 0.81
CA GLN A 141 -10.19 3.60 0.07
C GLN A 141 -8.81 3.69 -0.60
N GLY A 142 -8.47 4.84 -1.21
CA GLY A 142 -7.16 5.04 -1.84
C GLY A 142 -6.01 4.94 -0.86
N SER A 143 -6.11 5.62 0.28
CA SER A 143 -5.08 5.59 1.32
C SER A 143 -4.91 4.18 1.91
N LEU A 144 -6.01 3.48 2.15
CA LEU A 144 -5.98 2.09 2.64
C LEU A 144 -5.36 1.13 1.63
N SER A 145 -5.57 1.37 0.33
CA SER A 145 -4.91 0.61 -0.75
C SER A 145 -3.39 0.83 -0.73
N HIS A 146 -2.93 2.08 -0.57
CA HIS A 146 -1.49 2.36 -0.47
C HIS A 146 -0.86 1.73 0.78
N PHE A 147 -1.55 1.78 1.91
CA PHE A 147 -1.15 1.11 3.15
C PHE A 147 -1.00 -0.41 2.97
N ALA A 148 -2.02 -1.07 2.44
CA ALA A 148 -2.00 -2.51 2.20
C ALA A 148 -0.86 -2.90 1.23
N SER A 149 -0.68 -2.12 0.16
CA SER A 149 0.41 -2.32 -0.79
C SER A 149 1.79 -2.14 -0.17
N GLY A 150 1.96 -1.16 0.73
CA GLY A 150 3.21 -0.98 1.49
C GLY A 150 3.54 -2.19 2.36
N ILE A 151 2.56 -2.72 3.07
CA ILE A 151 2.73 -3.97 3.84
C ILE A 151 3.15 -5.13 2.92
N MET A 152 2.50 -5.26 1.75
CA MET A 152 2.84 -6.32 0.78
C MET A 152 4.27 -6.15 0.24
N LEU A 153 4.72 -4.94 -0.06
CA LEU A 153 6.10 -4.66 -0.48
C LEU A 153 7.10 -5.06 0.62
N LEU A 154 6.80 -4.76 1.89
CA LEU A 154 7.66 -5.10 3.03
C LEU A 154 7.70 -6.62 3.33
N ILE A 155 6.60 -7.34 3.08
CA ILE A 155 6.52 -8.80 3.29
C ILE A 155 7.20 -9.55 2.13
N PHE A 156 6.77 -9.31 0.89
CA PHE A 156 7.24 -10.04 -0.29
C PHE A 156 8.61 -9.57 -0.78
N ARG A 157 9.01 -8.35 -0.49
CA ARG A 157 10.31 -7.74 -0.81
C ARG A 157 10.75 -7.96 -2.26
N PRO A 158 9.97 -7.56 -3.26
CA PRO A 158 10.37 -7.67 -4.66
C PRO A 158 11.66 -6.88 -4.95
N PHE A 159 11.94 -5.87 -4.14
CA PHE A 159 13.17 -5.10 -4.10
C PHE A 159 13.50 -4.67 -2.66
N LYS A 160 14.71 -4.17 -2.44
CA LYS A 160 15.22 -3.70 -1.16
C LYS A 160 15.75 -2.26 -1.31
N ILE A 161 15.98 -1.59 -0.17
CA ILE A 161 16.72 -0.33 -0.13
C ILE A 161 18.08 -0.55 -0.79
N ALA A 162 18.53 0.42 -1.57
CA ALA A 162 19.71 0.43 -2.43
C ALA A 162 19.62 -0.45 -3.70
N ASP A 163 18.50 -1.11 -4.00
CA ASP A 163 18.29 -1.72 -5.30
C ASP A 163 17.97 -0.65 -6.35
N PHE A 164 18.49 -0.83 -7.56
CA PHE A 164 18.13 -0.04 -8.73
C PHE A 164 16.96 -0.72 -9.44
N VAL A 165 15.83 -0.02 -9.54
CA VAL A 165 14.56 -0.56 -9.99
C VAL A 165 13.86 0.35 -10.99
N THR A 166 13.01 -0.25 -11.83
CA THR A 166 11.94 0.48 -12.53
C THR A 166 10.62 0.12 -11.87
N ALA A 167 9.97 1.09 -11.24
CA ALA A 167 8.71 0.92 -10.53
C ALA A 167 7.74 2.03 -10.90
N ALA A 168 6.49 1.68 -11.20
CA ALA A 168 5.46 2.62 -11.68
C ALA A 168 5.94 3.52 -12.85
N GLY A 169 6.76 2.95 -13.78
CA GLY A 169 7.32 3.67 -14.92
C GLY A 169 8.42 4.67 -14.56
N ARG A 170 8.95 4.64 -13.34
CA ARG A 170 10.07 5.46 -12.88
C ARG A 170 11.27 4.59 -12.55
N GLU A 171 12.45 5.06 -12.95
CA GLU A 171 13.70 4.34 -12.77
C GLU A 171 14.60 5.07 -11.76
N GLY A 172 15.22 4.32 -10.84
CA GLY A 172 16.12 4.88 -9.85
C GLY A 172 16.49 3.88 -8.75
N THR A 173 17.30 4.34 -7.81
CA THR A 173 17.72 3.58 -6.63
C THR A 173 16.72 3.78 -5.51
N VAL A 174 16.25 2.69 -4.91
CA VAL A 174 15.34 2.73 -3.76
C VAL A 174 16.07 3.35 -2.57
N ALA A 175 15.63 4.53 -2.15
CA ALA A 175 16.16 5.25 -1.00
C ALA A 175 15.49 4.81 0.30
N ASP A 176 14.14 4.64 0.27
CA ASP A 176 13.35 4.26 1.43
C ASP A 176 12.02 3.60 1.03
N ILE A 177 11.45 2.79 1.94
CA ILE A 177 10.16 2.13 1.78
C ILE A 177 9.33 2.39 3.04
N ASP A 178 8.47 3.39 2.96
CA ASP A 178 7.52 3.74 4.00
C ASP A 178 6.20 2.97 3.87
N ILE A 179 5.32 3.10 4.87
CA ILE A 179 4.03 2.43 4.91
C ILE A 179 3.12 2.81 3.73
N PHE A 180 3.11 4.07 3.31
CA PHE A 180 2.25 4.59 2.24
C PHE A 180 2.97 4.83 0.93
N THR A 181 4.28 5.11 0.98
CA THR A 181 5.08 5.56 -0.15
C THR A 181 6.42 4.85 -0.20
N THR A 182 6.98 4.74 -1.39
CA THR A 182 8.36 4.35 -1.62
C THR A 182 9.11 5.51 -2.27
N THR A 183 10.28 5.82 -1.77
CA THR A 183 11.15 6.88 -2.27
C THR A 183 12.24 6.29 -3.14
N ILE A 184 12.41 6.82 -4.35
CA ILE A 184 13.51 6.46 -5.24
C ILE A 184 14.31 7.70 -5.64
N ASP A 185 15.62 7.55 -5.72
CA ASP A 185 16.55 8.57 -6.21
C ASP A 185 16.99 8.22 -7.64
N THR A 186 16.75 9.11 -8.59
CA THR A 186 17.12 8.91 -9.99
C THR A 186 18.61 9.16 -10.24
N THR A 187 19.13 8.70 -11.36
CA THR A 187 20.55 8.88 -11.75
C THR A 187 20.94 10.34 -11.96
N ASP A 188 19.97 11.21 -12.25
CA ASP A 188 20.15 12.68 -12.35
C ASP A 188 19.89 13.41 -11.02
N ASN A 189 19.94 12.66 -9.89
CA ASN A 189 19.84 13.17 -8.52
C ASN A 189 18.50 13.84 -8.18
N ARG A 190 17.41 13.36 -8.77
CA ARG A 190 16.04 13.75 -8.36
C ARG A 190 15.45 12.70 -7.43
N ARG A 191 14.74 13.16 -6.41
CA ARG A 191 13.99 12.31 -5.51
C ARG A 191 12.54 12.21 -5.97
N ILE A 192 12.05 10.98 -6.14
CA ILE A 192 10.68 10.68 -6.55
C ILE A 192 10.02 9.88 -5.44
N ILE A 193 8.87 10.38 -4.97
CA ILE A 193 8.05 9.70 -3.96
C ILE A 193 6.84 9.09 -4.69
N ILE A 194 6.71 7.77 -4.60
CA ILE A 194 5.69 7.01 -5.32
C ILE A 194 4.76 6.35 -4.31
N PRO A 195 3.44 6.57 -4.38
CA PRO A 195 2.47 5.84 -3.56
C PRO A 195 2.56 4.33 -3.79
N ASN A 196 2.64 3.54 -2.71
CA ASN A 196 2.88 2.09 -2.78
C ASN A 196 1.85 1.34 -3.63
N GLY A 197 0.60 1.80 -3.66
CA GLY A 197 -0.44 1.21 -4.50
C GLY A 197 -0.16 1.30 -5.99
N GLN A 198 0.55 2.34 -6.44
CA GLN A 198 0.97 2.46 -7.83
C GLN A 198 2.09 1.47 -8.17
N ILE A 199 3.01 1.24 -7.24
CA ILE A 199 4.11 0.30 -7.43
C ILE A 199 3.58 -1.13 -7.46
N PHE A 200 2.82 -1.54 -6.44
CA PHE A 200 2.33 -2.91 -6.29
C PHE A 200 1.33 -3.31 -7.38
N GLY A 201 0.62 -2.35 -7.94
CA GLY A 201 -0.35 -2.55 -9.04
C GLY A 201 0.25 -2.61 -10.43
N THR A 202 1.58 -2.45 -10.60
CA THR A 202 2.25 -2.42 -11.90
C THR A 202 3.42 -3.41 -11.97
N VAL A 203 4.03 -3.52 -13.16
CA VAL A 203 5.25 -4.31 -13.33
C VAL A 203 6.40 -3.65 -12.60
N ILE A 204 7.15 -4.47 -11.87
CA ILE A 204 8.36 -4.06 -11.16
C ILE A 204 9.54 -4.76 -11.82
N GLU A 205 10.52 -3.99 -12.30
CA GLU A 205 11.79 -4.51 -12.80
C GLU A 205 12.89 -4.23 -11.77
N ASN A 206 13.45 -5.28 -11.18
CA ASN A 206 14.58 -5.15 -10.28
C ASN A 206 15.90 -5.43 -11.04
N HIS A 207 16.62 -4.36 -11.35
CA HIS A 207 17.88 -4.43 -12.07
C HIS A 207 19.06 -4.88 -11.20
N SER A 208 18.87 -4.89 -9.89
CA SER A 208 19.88 -5.28 -8.90
C SER A 208 19.73 -6.72 -8.40
N PHE A 209 18.65 -7.43 -8.77
CA PHE A 209 18.38 -8.78 -8.30
C PHE A 209 19.49 -9.77 -8.70
N HIS A 210 19.94 -9.70 -9.96
CA HIS A 210 21.03 -10.54 -10.45
C HIS A 210 22.36 -9.79 -10.42
N ASN A 211 23.44 -10.49 -10.03
CA ASN A 211 24.79 -9.91 -9.95
C ASN A 211 25.40 -9.61 -11.32
N ARG A 212 24.81 -10.14 -12.40
CA ARG A 212 25.27 -9.96 -13.78
C ARG A 212 24.14 -9.45 -14.66
N ARG A 213 24.48 -8.62 -15.64
CA ARG A 213 23.54 -8.12 -16.66
C ARG A 213 24.16 -8.23 -18.03
N LEU A 214 23.34 -8.36 -19.06
CA LEU A 214 23.77 -8.38 -20.45
C LEU A 214 23.76 -6.94 -20.97
N ALA A 215 24.93 -6.44 -21.34
CA ALA A 215 25.09 -5.19 -22.07
C ALA A 215 24.97 -5.51 -23.57
N THR A 216 24.04 -4.89 -24.26
CA THR A 216 23.80 -5.08 -25.69
C THR A 216 23.84 -3.75 -26.40
N ILE A 217 24.62 -3.68 -27.48
CA ILE A 217 24.61 -2.57 -28.44
C ILE A 217 24.07 -3.05 -29.79
N ARG A 218 23.45 -2.16 -30.53
CA ARG A 218 22.97 -2.44 -31.88
C ARG A 218 23.74 -1.61 -32.89
N LEU A 219 24.25 -2.27 -33.94
CA LEU A 219 25.05 -1.70 -34.99
C LEU A 219 24.32 -1.90 -36.31
N THR A 220 24.23 -0.88 -37.13
CA THR A 220 23.68 -0.98 -38.49
C THR A 220 24.83 -0.85 -39.49
N LEU A 221 24.99 -1.87 -40.32
CA LEU A 221 26.06 -2.01 -41.28
C LEU A 221 25.51 -2.13 -42.70
N ALA A 222 26.34 -1.86 -43.70
CA ALA A 222 25.92 -1.94 -45.11
C ALA A 222 25.50 -3.36 -45.51
N ALA A 223 24.46 -3.48 -46.33
CA ALA A 223 23.92 -4.75 -46.79
C ALA A 223 24.92 -5.57 -47.66
N SER A 224 25.87 -4.88 -48.29
CA SER A 224 26.86 -5.47 -49.21
C SER A 224 28.00 -6.18 -48.48
N ALA A 225 28.16 -6.01 -47.18
CA ALA A 225 29.26 -6.62 -46.42
C ALA A 225 28.97 -8.07 -46.13
N ASP A 226 29.99 -8.95 -46.10
CA ASP A 226 29.88 -10.36 -45.79
C ASP A 226 29.48 -10.55 -44.29
N PRO A 227 28.35 -11.20 -44.02
CA PRO A 227 27.88 -11.38 -42.64
C PRO A 227 28.85 -12.22 -41.77
N ASP A 228 29.54 -13.18 -42.30
CA ASP A 228 30.45 -13.99 -41.54
C ASP A 228 31.75 -13.27 -41.17
N ALA A 229 32.24 -12.41 -42.06
CA ALA A 229 33.36 -11.53 -41.79
C ALA A 229 32.99 -10.50 -40.70
N ILE A 230 31.79 -9.86 -40.82
CA ILE A 230 31.31 -8.92 -39.81
C ILE A 230 31.16 -9.61 -38.42
N ARG A 231 30.61 -10.81 -38.36
CA ARG A 231 30.50 -11.56 -37.13
C ARG A 231 31.84 -11.82 -36.46
N ALA A 232 32.83 -12.19 -37.24
CA ALA A 232 34.19 -12.47 -36.75
C ALA A 232 34.80 -11.17 -36.18
N ASP A 233 34.70 -10.06 -36.89
CA ASP A 233 35.23 -8.76 -36.47
C ASP A 233 34.53 -8.25 -35.20
N LEU A 234 33.19 -8.37 -35.12
CA LEU A 234 32.43 -7.96 -33.94
C LEU A 234 32.76 -8.82 -32.73
N LEU A 235 32.91 -10.14 -32.89
CA LEU A 235 33.34 -11.01 -31.80
C LEU A 235 34.76 -10.69 -31.32
N ALA A 236 35.70 -10.46 -32.24
CA ALA A 236 37.07 -10.02 -31.88
C ALA A 236 37.06 -8.68 -31.11
N ALA A 237 36.23 -7.74 -31.55
CA ALA A 237 36.01 -6.48 -30.84
C ALA A 237 35.43 -6.71 -29.42
N ALA A 238 34.42 -7.57 -29.28
CA ALA A 238 33.84 -7.88 -27.98
C ALA A 238 34.83 -8.53 -27.01
N TYR A 239 35.66 -9.48 -27.50
CA TYR A 239 36.71 -10.09 -26.69
C TYR A 239 37.75 -9.04 -26.25
N SER A 240 38.13 -8.12 -27.12
CA SER A 240 39.04 -7.01 -26.80
C SER A 240 38.44 -6.09 -25.71
N ALA A 241 37.16 -5.72 -25.85
CA ALA A 241 36.45 -4.92 -24.85
C ALA A 241 36.38 -5.64 -23.49
N ILE A 242 36.09 -6.94 -23.49
CA ILE A 242 36.06 -7.79 -22.28
C ILE A 242 37.43 -7.86 -21.62
N ALA A 243 38.50 -8.00 -22.39
CA ALA A 243 39.87 -8.07 -21.88
C ALA A 243 40.31 -6.73 -21.23
N ALA A 244 39.85 -5.60 -21.76
CA ALA A 244 40.17 -4.28 -21.28
C ALA A 244 39.32 -3.84 -20.07
N SER A 245 38.15 -4.41 -19.87
CA SER A 245 37.21 -3.98 -18.84
C SER A 245 37.23 -4.86 -17.59
N PRO A 246 37.56 -4.32 -16.40
CA PRO A 246 37.48 -5.07 -15.14
C PRO A 246 36.03 -5.41 -14.72
N ALA A 247 35.05 -4.76 -15.35
CA ALA A 247 33.62 -4.97 -15.11
C ALA A 247 33.05 -6.15 -15.90
N ALA A 248 33.77 -6.63 -16.92
CA ALA A 248 33.32 -7.68 -17.81
C ALA A 248 33.31 -9.05 -17.12
N ILE A 249 32.36 -9.87 -17.52
CA ILE A 249 32.23 -11.28 -17.14
C ILE A 249 32.53 -12.12 -18.38
N LYS A 250 33.54 -12.99 -18.29
CA LYS A 250 34.03 -13.75 -19.44
C LYS A 250 33.17 -14.95 -19.80
N ASP A 251 32.45 -15.50 -18.83
CA ASP A 251 31.54 -16.63 -18.97
C ASP A 251 30.13 -16.25 -18.51
N PRO A 252 29.12 -16.32 -19.39
CA PRO A 252 29.12 -16.79 -20.80
C PRO A 252 29.87 -15.87 -21.77
N PRO A 253 30.32 -16.42 -22.92
CA PRO A 253 31.05 -15.67 -23.94
C PRO A 253 30.18 -14.56 -24.59
N PRO A 254 30.80 -13.54 -25.22
CA PRO A 254 30.09 -12.53 -25.97
C PRO A 254 29.39 -13.14 -27.21
N THR A 255 28.33 -12.49 -27.66
CA THR A 255 27.58 -12.89 -28.86
C THR A 255 27.43 -11.75 -29.85
N ALA A 256 27.55 -12.07 -31.14
CA ALA A 256 27.27 -11.16 -32.25
C ALA A 256 26.18 -11.81 -33.14
N ASN A 257 24.98 -11.30 -33.06
CA ASN A 257 23.82 -11.85 -33.75
C ASN A 257 23.26 -10.85 -34.77
N LEU A 258 22.98 -11.35 -35.98
CA LEU A 258 22.23 -10.59 -36.97
C LEU A 258 20.76 -10.58 -36.56
N VAL A 259 20.20 -9.38 -36.36
CA VAL A 259 18.83 -9.20 -35.81
C VAL A 259 17.84 -8.91 -36.93
N ASP A 260 18.26 -8.15 -37.96
CA ASP A 260 17.38 -7.72 -39.03
C ASP A 260 18.14 -7.44 -40.32
N LEU A 261 17.46 -7.62 -41.49
CA LEU A 261 18.04 -7.55 -42.81
C LEU A 261 17.28 -6.68 -43.84
N PRO A 262 16.33 -5.79 -43.53
CA PRO A 262 15.68 -4.99 -44.57
C PRO A 262 16.58 -3.84 -45.01
N GLY A 263 17.32 -4.03 -46.09
CA GLY A 263 18.17 -3.01 -46.68
C GLY A 263 19.56 -2.88 -46.06
N ASN A 264 19.70 -2.81 -44.75
CA ASN A 264 20.95 -2.78 -44.00
C ASN A 264 20.99 -3.92 -42.98
N GLN A 265 22.20 -4.40 -42.65
CA GLN A 265 22.35 -5.44 -41.63
C GLN A 265 22.33 -4.82 -40.25
N VAL A 266 21.37 -5.24 -39.39
CA VAL A 266 21.34 -4.83 -37.97
C VAL A 266 21.91 -5.93 -37.10
N TRP A 267 23.01 -5.63 -36.42
CA TRP A 267 23.73 -6.54 -35.56
C TRP A 267 23.53 -6.17 -34.08
N ALA A 268 23.29 -7.20 -33.23
CA ALA A 268 23.33 -7.06 -31.79
C ALA A 268 24.61 -7.67 -31.25
N LEU A 269 25.49 -6.83 -30.72
CA LEU A 269 26.70 -7.22 -30.02
C LEU A 269 26.47 -7.19 -28.52
N SER A 270 26.63 -8.33 -27.85
CA SER A 270 26.29 -8.45 -26.43
C SER A 270 27.44 -9.06 -25.63
N ALA A 271 27.64 -8.54 -24.43
CA ALA A 271 28.59 -9.08 -23.45
C ALA A 271 28.03 -9.00 -22.03
N TRP A 272 28.39 -9.97 -21.20
CA TRP A 272 27.99 -9.98 -19.80
C TRP A 272 28.91 -9.09 -18.96
N CYS A 273 28.30 -8.35 -18.02
CA CYS A 273 29.02 -7.48 -17.10
C CYS A 273 28.42 -7.53 -15.69
N ARG A 274 29.15 -7.00 -14.72
CA ARG A 274 28.64 -6.85 -13.36
C ARG A 274 27.48 -5.85 -13.34
N ARG A 275 26.51 -6.04 -12.42
CA ARG A 275 25.42 -5.10 -12.20
C ARG A 275 26.00 -3.68 -11.93
N GLY A 276 25.34 -2.64 -12.39
CA GLY A 276 25.80 -1.26 -12.25
C GLY A 276 26.88 -0.83 -13.26
N GLN A 277 27.37 -1.75 -14.10
CA GLN A 277 28.41 -1.46 -15.09
C GLN A 277 27.95 -1.64 -16.56
N VAL A 278 26.62 -1.67 -16.75
CA VAL A 278 26.03 -1.92 -18.09
C VAL A 278 26.39 -0.80 -19.07
N GLU A 279 26.28 0.45 -18.66
CA GLU A 279 26.57 1.59 -19.53
C GLU A 279 28.07 1.67 -19.85
N THR A 280 28.94 1.45 -18.88
CA THR A 280 30.40 1.37 -19.10
C THR A 280 30.76 0.23 -20.07
N MET A 281 30.07 -0.92 -19.95
CA MET A 281 30.30 -2.04 -20.85
C MET A 281 29.78 -1.75 -22.27
N LYS A 282 28.62 -1.11 -22.40
CA LYS A 282 28.11 -0.66 -23.72
C LYS A 282 29.07 0.30 -24.39
N GLU A 283 29.60 1.28 -23.65
CA GLU A 283 30.58 2.21 -24.17
C GLU A 283 31.87 1.48 -24.67
N ALA A 284 32.39 0.56 -23.86
CA ALA A 284 33.55 -0.26 -24.25
C ALA A 284 33.28 -1.08 -25.53
N LEU A 285 32.09 -1.69 -25.63
CA LEU A 285 31.67 -2.42 -26.83
C LEU A 285 31.55 -1.53 -28.05
N TRP A 286 30.99 -0.31 -27.90
CA TRP A 286 30.88 0.69 -28.97
C TRP A 286 32.25 1.12 -29.50
N LEU A 287 33.17 1.43 -28.61
CA LEU A 287 34.51 1.87 -28.97
C LEU A 287 35.28 0.74 -29.69
N ALA A 288 35.25 -0.47 -29.13
CA ALA A 288 35.94 -1.61 -29.74
C ALA A 288 35.33 -2.01 -31.09
N ALA A 289 33.99 -2.01 -31.20
CA ALA A 289 33.32 -2.30 -32.48
C ALA A 289 33.65 -1.24 -33.55
N ARG A 290 33.66 0.05 -33.20
CA ARG A 290 34.03 1.11 -34.09
C ARG A 290 35.47 0.94 -34.60
N ASP A 291 36.39 0.65 -33.68
CA ASP A 291 37.82 0.49 -34.03
C ASP A 291 38.09 -0.76 -34.88
N ALA A 292 37.36 -1.84 -34.68
CA ALA A 292 37.45 -3.04 -35.52
C ALA A 292 36.91 -2.78 -36.94
N LEU A 293 35.69 -2.19 -37.01
CA LEU A 293 35.03 -1.92 -38.30
C LEU A 293 35.68 -0.82 -39.13
N SER A 294 36.45 0.11 -38.50
CA SER A 294 37.21 1.13 -39.21
C SER A 294 38.45 0.59 -39.91
N LYS A 295 38.98 -0.57 -39.50
CA LYS A 295 40.13 -1.23 -40.10
C LYS A 295 39.75 -2.15 -41.28
N THR A 296 38.49 -2.57 -41.30
CA THR A 296 37.89 -3.34 -42.37
C THR A 296 37.00 -2.38 -43.18
N ASP A 297 36.87 -2.55 -44.50
CA ASP A 297 36.09 -1.66 -45.39
C ASP A 297 34.55 -1.75 -45.13
N HIS A 298 34.18 -2.07 -43.91
CA HIS A 298 32.83 -2.23 -43.41
C HIS A 298 32.34 -0.93 -42.72
N ALA A 299 32.17 0.13 -43.52
CA ALA A 299 31.79 1.44 -43.02
C ALA A 299 30.48 1.37 -42.18
N VAL A 300 30.58 1.70 -40.91
CA VAL A 300 29.42 1.97 -40.04
C VAL A 300 28.70 3.17 -40.62
N GLN A 301 27.52 2.99 -41.17
CA GLN A 301 26.68 4.13 -41.52
C GLN A 301 26.17 4.80 -40.24
N PRO A 302 26.43 6.08 -40.00
CA PRO A 302 25.88 6.76 -38.84
C PRO A 302 24.36 6.82 -38.97
N GLN A 303 23.65 6.01 -38.22
CA GLN A 303 22.20 6.22 -38.08
C GLN A 303 21.98 7.42 -37.18
N VAL A 304 21.63 8.54 -37.75
CA VAL A 304 20.93 9.61 -37.04
C VAL A 304 19.54 9.11 -36.72
N GLN A 305 19.37 8.44 -35.59
CA GLN A 305 18.03 8.26 -35.04
C GLN A 305 17.53 9.62 -34.57
N LEU A 306 16.72 10.27 -35.39
CA LEU A 306 15.83 11.33 -34.95
C LEU A 306 14.90 10.70 -33.90
N ILE A 307 15.25 10.91 -32.61
CA ILE A 307 14.34 10.62 -31.50
C ILE A 307 13.15 11.56 -31.71
N LYS A 308 12.08 11.07 -32.35
CA LYS A 308 10.78 11.72 -32.28
C LYS A 308 10.38 11.69 -30.80
N GLN A 309 10.57 12.80 -30.13
CA GLN A 309 9.86 13.07 -28.87
C GLN A 309 8.38 13.03 -29.22
N VAL A 310 7.71 11.96 -28.79
CA VAL A 310 6.25 11.91 -28.75
C VAL A 310 5.85 12.80 -27.57
N THR A 311 5.31 13.96 -27.90
CA THR A 311 4.63 14.93 -27.03
C THR A 311 3.46 14.29 -26.32
#